data_fbe47131b23137cd471cbed2779938ba
#
_entry.id   fbe47131b23137cd471cbed2779938ba
#
_cell.length_a   1.000
_cell.length_b   1.000
_cell.length_c   1.000
_cell.angle_alpha   90.00
_cell.angle_beta   90.00
_cell.angle_gamma   90.00
#
_symmetry.space_group_name_H-M   'P 1'
#
loop_
_entity.id
_entity.type
_entity.pdbx_description
1 polymer ?
#
loop_
_entity_poly.entity_id
_entity_poly.type
_entity_poly.pdbx_seq_one_letter_code
_entity_poly.pdbx_strand_id
1 'polypeptide(L)'
;RKVYPKSEHPVVRTHPVSGRKCLYVNSMFTTQILGLPIPESDALLNFLFDHVKSPAFQCRFRWQQHSIAFWDNRCTQHYAVWDYSPNVRSGYRVTVRGERPQA
;
A
#
# COMPACT_ATOMS: atom_id res chain seq x y z
N ARG A 1 -12.61 -10.94 20.04
CA ARG A 1 -11.87 -10.86 18.79
C ARG A 1 -12.54 -9.92 17.81
N LYS A 2 -11.81 -8.96 17.30
CA LYS A 2 -12.35 -7.98 16.38
C LYS A 2 -12.28 -8.51 14.94
N VAL A 3 -13.41 -8.46 14.23
CA VAL A 3 -13.49 -8.89 12.84
C VAL A 3 -13.69 -7.65 11.97
N TYR A 4 -12.87 -7.52 10.94
CA TYR A 4 -12.98 -6.42 9.98
C TYR A 4 -13.76 -6.87 8.76
N PRO A 5 -14.71 -6.06 8.25
CA PRO A 5 -15.43 -6.41 7.04
C PRO A 5 -14.48 -6.42 5.84
N LYS A 6 -14.73 -7.33 4.89
CA LYS A 6 -14.02 -7.38 3.63
C LYS A 6 -14.65 -6.41 2.64
N SER A 7 -13.81 -5.74 1.88
CA SER A 7 -14.23 -4.82 0.82
C SER A 7 -13.64 -5.23 -0.51
N GLU A 8 -14.37 -4.98 -1.59
CA GLU A 8 -13.91 -5.24 -2.95
C GLU A 8 -13.38 -3.96 -3.57
N HIS A 9 -12.18 -4.06 -4.16
CA HIS A 9 -11.54 -2.94 -4.84
C HIS A 9 -10.93 -3.41 -6.14
N PRO A 10 -10.78 -2.53 -7.15
CA PRO A 10 -10.09 -2.91 -8.39
C PRO A 10 -8.60 -3.15 -8.14
N VAL A 11 -8.04 -4.15 -8.83
CA VAL A 11 -6.59 -4.43 -8.79
C VAL A 11 -5.81 -3.27 -9.40
N VAL A 12 -6.30 -2.74 -10.52
CA VAL A 12 -5.76 -1.54 -11.16
C VAL A 12 -6.79 -0.43 -11.00
N ARG A 13 -6.46 0.58 -10.23
CA ARG A 13 -7.37 1.72 -10.01
C ARG A 13 -6.91 2.93 -10.81
N THR A 14 -7.85 3.81 -11.13
CA THR A 14 -7.55 5.10 -11.72
C THR A 14 -7.41 6.15 -10.63
N HIS A 15 -6.30 6.88 -10.65
CA HIS A 15 -6.09 7.97 -9.71
C HIS A 15 -7.09 9.10 -10.01
N PRO A 16 -7.86 9.59 -9.02
CA PRO A 16 -8.96 10.52 -9.28
C PRO A 16 -8.52 11.90 -9.75
N VAL A 17 -7.28 12.29 -9.47
CA VAL A 17 -6.76 13.60 -9.86
C VAL A 17 -5.95 13.51 -11.15
N SER A 18 -4.99 12.57 -11.23
CA SER A 18 -4.10 12.47 -12.38
C SER A 18 -4.66 11.67 -13.55
N GLY A 19 -5.66 10.82 -13.30
CA GLY A 19 -6.19 9.89 -14.30
C GLY A 19 -5.28 8.72 -14.63
N ARG A 20 -4.14 8.60 -13.98
CA ARG A 20 -3.17 7.52 -14.23
C ARG A 20 -3.61 6.23 -13.57
N LYS A 21 -3.26 5.11 -14.20
CA LYS A 21 -3.51 3.78 -13.63
C LYS A 21 -2.44 3.41 -12.63
N CYS A 22 -2.83 2.78 -11.52
CA CYS A 22 -1.89 2.30 -10.52
C CYS A 22 -2.37 0.96 -9.95
N LEU A 23 -1.42 0.13 -9.54
CA LEU A 23 -1.72 -1.12 -8.87
C LEU A 23 -2.24 -0.84 -7.47
N TYR A 24 -3.37 -1.46 -7.14
CA TYR A 24 -4.01 -1.30 -5.83
C TYR A 24 -4.09 -2.63 -5.10
N VAL A 25 -2.93 -3.24 -4.89
CA VAL A 25 -2.78 -4.48 -4.12
C VAL A 25 -1.77 -4.26 -3.01
N ASN A 26 -2.01 -4.88 -1.86
CA ASN A 26 -1.17 -4.72 -0.69
C ASN A 26 -1.03 -6.07 0.00
N SER A 27 0.21 -6.52 0.26
CA SER A 27 0.47 -7.82 0.87
C SER A 27 -0.12 -7.97 2.27
N MET A 28 -0.40 -6.86 2.96
CA MET A 28 -0.97 -6.87 4.30
C MET A 28 -2.50 -7.00 4.28
N PHE A 29 -3.17 -6.45 3.28
CA PHE A 29 -4.63 -6.35 3.26
C PHE A 29 -5.29 -7.13 2.13
N THR A 30 -4.65 -7.28 0.99
CA THR A 30 -5.23 -7.99 -0.16
C THR A 30 -5.13 -9.50 0.05
N THR A 31 -6.26 -10.19 -0.02
CA THR A 31 -6.34 -11.63 0.25
C THR A 31 -6.60 -12.47 -0.98
N GLN A 32 -7.30 -11.94 -1.98
CA GLN A 32 -7.76 -12.73 -3.10
C GLN A 32 -8.10 -11.85 -4.30
N ILE A 33 -7.90 -12.37 -5.51
CA ILE A 33 -8.43 -11.81 -6.74
C ILE A 33 -9.70 -12.57 -7.09
N LEU A 34 -10.84 -11.87 -7.13
CA LEU A 34 -12.11 -12.47 -7.47
C LEU A 34 -12.15 -12.88 -8.94
N GLY A 35 -12.85 -13.97 -9.23
CA GLY A 35 -12.97 -14.48 -10.59
C GLY A 35 -11.87 -15.43 -11.03
N LEU A 36 -10.84 -15.66 -10.21
CA LEU A 36 -9.78 -16.62 -10.48
C LEU A 36 -9.84 -17.78 -9.47
N PRO A 37 -9.48 -19.01 -9.90
CA PRO A 37 -9.24 -20.08 -8.95
C PRO A 37 -8.17 -19.71 -7.93
N ILE A 38 -8.28 -20.21 -6.70
CA ILE A 38 -7.37 -19.83 -5.60
C ILE A 38 -5.90 -19.98 -5.96
N PRO A 39 -5.43 -21.11 -6.57
CA PRO A 39 -4.01 -21.22 -6.92
C PRO A 39 -3.53 -20.15 -7.91
N GLU A 40 -4.38 -19.77 -8.88
CA GLU A 40 -4.04 -18.73 -9.84
C GLU A 40 -4.04 -17.34 -9.18
N SER A 41 -5.04 -17.08 -8.32
CA SER A 41 -5.10 -15.85 -7.55
C SER A 41 -3.84 -15.68 -6.69
N ASP A 42 -3.45 -16.72 -5.95
CA ASP A 42 -2.27 -16.68 -5.08
C ASP A 42 -0.99 -16.44 -5.87
N ALA A 43 -0.81 -17.12 -7.02
CA ALA A 43 0.38 -16.97 -7.85
C ALA A 43 0.48 -15.55 -8.41
N LEU A 44 -0.63 -15.00 -8.89
CA LEU A 44 -0.64 -13.65 -9.45
C LEU A 44 -0.43 -12.59 -8.37
N LEU A 45 -1.06 -12.74 -7.20
CA LEU A 45 -0.87 -11.81 -6.09
C LEU A 45 0.58 -11.82 -5.60
N ASN A 46 1.21 -12.99 -5.46
CA ASN A 46 2.60 -13.07 -5.06
C ASN A 46 3.52 -12.37 -6.07
N PHE A 47 3.26 -12.54 -7.37
CA PHE A 47 4.00 -11.83 -8.40
C PHE A 47 3.84 -10.31 -8.27
N LEU A 48 2.61 -9.83 -8.07
CA LEU A 48 2.34 -8.39 -7.94
C LEU A 48 2.96 -7.82 -6.67
N PHE A 49 2.88 -8.53 -5.55
CA PHE A 49 3.50 -8.08 -4.30
C PHE A 49 5.02 -7.93 -4.45
N ASP A 50 5.67 -8.88 -5.12
CA ASP A 50 7.10 -8.78 -5.38
C ASP A 50 7.43 -7.65 -6.36
N HIS A 51 6.58 -7.45 -7.35
CA HIS A 51 6.77 -6.39 -8.35
C HIS A 51 6.77 -5.00 -7.70
N VAL A 52 5.84 -4.72 -6.79
CA VAL A 52 5.79 -3.41 -6.12
C VAL A 52 6.98 -3.15 -5.21
N LYS A 53 7.68 -4.20 -4.80
CA LYS A 53 8.89 -4.10 -3.98
C LYS A 53 10.15 -3.85 -4.80
N SER A 54 10.08 -3.84 -6.13
CA SER A 54 11.23 -3.58 -6.98
C SER A 54 11.90 -2.26 -6.62
N PRO A 55 13.24 -2.21 -6.50
CA PRO A 55 13.95 -0.97 -6.19
C PRO A 55 13.66 0.17 -7.17
N ALA A 56 13.28 -0.15 -8.42
CA ALA A 56 12.93 0.86 -9.42
C ALA A 56 11.71 1.68 -9.03
N PHE A 57 10.85 1.17 -8.14
CA PHE A 57 9.61 1.81 -7.71
C PHE A 57 9.65 2.30 -6.27
N GLN A 58 10.82 2.26 -5.63
CA GLN A 58 10.96 2.62 -4.23
C GLN A 58 11.60 3.99 -4.05
N CYS A 59 11.19 4.66 -2.97
CA CYS A 59 11.83 5.86 -2.47
C CYS A 59 11.97 5.71 -0.96
N ARG A 60 13.17 5.96 -0.44
CA ARG A 60 13.42 5.95 1.00
C ARG A 60 13.38 7.36 1.55
N PHE A 61 12.61 7.54 2.63
CA PHE A 61 12.58 8.78 3.39
C PHE A 61 13.39 8.62 4.66
N ARG A 62 14.39 9.46 4.83
CA ARG A 62 15.24 9.47 6.03
C ARG A 62 14.71 10.49 7.01
N TRP A 63 14.17 10.01 8.13
CA TRP A 63 13.62 10.86 9.16
C TRP A 63 14.70 11.61 9.92
N GLN A 64 14.43 12.88 10.20
CA GLN A 64 15.19 13.69 11.13
C GLN A 64 14.21 14.24 12.16
N GLN A 65 14.73 14.79 13.26
CA GLN A 65 13.89 15.42 14.26
C GLN A 65 13.07 16.55 13.61
N HIS A 66 11.78 16.61 13.92
CA HIS A 66 10.82 17.54 13.34
C HIS A 66 10.54 17.35 11.84
N SER A 67 10.92 16.24 11.26
CA SER A 67 10.56 15.92 9.88
C SER A 67 9.08 15.62 9.75
N ILE A 68 8.49 16.04 8.63
CA ILE A 68 7.11 15.71 8.23
C ILE A 68 7.17 15.03 6.87
N ALA A 69 6.55 13.84 6.77
CA ALA A 69 6.38 13.15 5.51
C ALA A 69 4.90 13.19 5.12
N PHE A 70 4.64 13.49 3.87
CA PHE A 70 3.30 13.52 3.30
C PHE A 70 3.29 12.70 2.02
N TRP A 71 2.38 11.72 1.95
CA TRP A 71 2.29 10.85 0.77
C TRP A 71 0.84 10.54 0.43
N ASP A 72 0.62 10.11 -0.81
CA ASP A 72 -0.68 9.78 -1.33
C ASP A 72 -0.91 8.27 -1.27
N ASN A 73 -1.72 7.82 -0.31
CA ASN A 73 -2.04 6.40 -0.15
C ASN A 73 -2.85 5.82 -1.31
N ARG A 74 -3.41 6.67 -2.17
CA ARG A 74 -4.18 6.20 -3.34
C ARG A 74 -3.30 5.53 -4.38
N CYS A 75 -2.03 5.86 -4.44
CA CYS A 75 -1.10 5.34 -5.44
C CYS A 75 0.24 4.85 -4.86
N THR A 76 0.46 4.97 -3.56
CA THR A 76 1.72 4.57 -2.92
C THR A 76 1.47 3.62 -1.76
N GLN A 77 2.50 2.85 -1.43
CA GLN A 77 2.56 2.02 -0.24
C GLN A 77 3.80 2.40 0.55
N HIS A 78 3.75 2.17 1.84
CA HIS A 78 4.88 2.50 2.72
C HIS A 78 5.23 1.33 3.61
N TYR A 79 6.49 1.32 4.05
CA TYR A 79 7.02 0.28 4.92
C TYR A 79 7.98 0.90 5.92
N ALA A 80 7.77 0.60 7.20
CA ALA A 80 8.67 1.04 8.26
C ALA A 80 9.91 0.16 8.30
N VAL A 81 11.08 0.78 8.18
CA VAL A 81 12.36 0.09 8.26
C VAL A 81 12.81 0.07 9.71
N TRP A 82 13.04 -1.13 10.26
CA TRP A 82 13.38 -1.32 11.67
C TRP A 82 14.90 -1.25 11.89
N ASP A 83 15.51 -0.13 11.49
CA ASP A 83 16.96 0.05 11.57
C ASP A 83 17.38 1.17 12.51
N TYR A 84 16.49 1.64 13.38
CA TYR A 84 16.74 2.76 14.28
C TYR A 84 17.16 2.35 15.69
N SER A 85 17.21 1.05 15.98
CA SER A 85 17.70 0.56 17.28
C SER A 85 19.19 0.93 17.48
N PRO A 86 19.63 1.40 18.66
CA PRO A 86 18.89 1.51 19.93
C PRO A 86 18.12 2.81 20.13
N ASN A 87 18.00 3.64 19.11
CA ASN A 87 17.31 4.93 19.22
C ASN A 87 15.80 4.73 19.37
N VAL A 88 15.13 5.71 19.97
CA VAL A 88 13.68 5.71 20.15
C VAL A 88 13.06 6.45 18.96
N ARG A 89 11.99 5.85 18.40
CA ARG A 89 11.20 6.46 17.35
C ARG A 89 9.79 6.71 17.87
N SER A 90 9.35 7.97 17.80
CA SER A 90 7.97 8.33 18.13
C SER A 90 7.46 9.35 17.11
N GLY A 91 6.15 9.40 16.93
CA GLY A 91 5.57 10.33 15.99
C GLY A 91 4.05 10.27 16.00
N TYR A 92 3.46 11.14 15.19
CA TYR A 92 2.02 11.25 15.04
C TYR A 92 1.64 11.03 13.58
N ARG A 93 0.45 10.48 13.36
CA ARG A 93 -0.09 10.26 12.03
C ARG A 93 -1.47 10.89 11.92
N VAL A 94 -1.68 11.63 10.83
CA VAL A 94 -2.98 12.17 10.46
C VAL A 94 -3.33 11.66 9.07
N THR A 95 -4.57 11.22 8.91
CA THR A 95 -5.07 10.68 7.65
C THR A 95 -6.21 11.55 7.14
N VAL A 96 -6.17 11.87 5.85
CA VAL A 96 -7.25 12.60 5.18
C VAL A 96 -8.17 11.58 4.52
N ARG A 97 -9.48 11.76 4.70
CA ARG A 97 -10.49 10.91 4.09
C ARG A 97 -10.53 11.13 2.58
N GLY A 98 -10.53 10.03 1.84
CA GLY A 98 -10.59 10.05 0.38
C GLY A 98 -11.88 9.42 -0.17
N GLU A 99 -11.91 9.28 -1.47
CA GLU A 99 -12.99 8.66 -2.21
C GLU A 99 -12.81 7.15 -2.33
N ARG A 100 -13.88 6.45 -2.72
CA ARG A 100 -13.84 5.02 -2.98
C ARG A 100 -13.00 4.73 -4.23
N PRO A 101 -12.10 3.71 -4.20
CA PRO A 101 -11.30 3.36 -5.38
C PRO A 101 -12.17 2.95 -6.58
N GLN A 102 -11.77 3.40 -7.77
CA GLN A 102 -12.44 3.08 -9.03
C GLN A 102 -11.42 2.61 -10.06
N ALA A 103 -11.87 1.69 -10.90
CA ALA A 103 -11.06 1.17 -11.99
C ALA A 103 -10.75 2.22 -13.07
#